data_3159b84343a05620c0336b1164ff75cb
#
_entry.id   3159b84343a05620c0336b1164ff75cb
#
_cell.length_a   1.000
_cell.length_b   1.000
_cell.length_c   1.000
_cell.angle_alpha   90.00
_cell.angle_beta   90.00
_cell.angle_gamma   90.00
#
_symmetry.space_group_name_H-M   'P 1'
#
loop_
_entity.id
_entity.type
_entity.pdbx_description
1 polymer ?
#
loop_
_entity_poly.entity_id
_entity_poly.type
_entity_poly.pdbx_seq_one_letter_code
_entity_poly.pdbx_strand_id
1 'polypeptide(L)'
;MIPDTGSCWTRTFRNLRCFDIADIDDTVEVVHVADHDPTLTQRRTPDWYIYLRAARDGFNALVTRDANQMGLPEEMWVLTRIRLTVIAFRQAVEDPIVEWGQLLAYLPAIRGRDVAKHSQIMLLPRPELTTKNEKAPAAALGQIARDLGCSVAEARRGAAAAVTDYLGTRDEVDEYHKLMRWRPQK
;
A
#
# COMPACT_ATOMS: atom_id res chain seq x y z
N MET A 1 -3.91 -10.69 -17.69
CA MET A 1 -5.28 -10.09 -17.68
C MET A 1 -5.48 -9.58 -16.27
N ILE A 2 -5.68 -8.29 -16.08
CA ILE A 2 -5.91 -7.72 -14.75
C ILE A 2 -7.42 -7.69 -14.55
N PRO A 3 -8.02 -8.48 -13.65
CA PRO A 3 -9.45 -8.48 -13.43
C PRO A 3 -9.89 -7.20 -12.72
N ASP A 4 -11.11 -6.80 -12.98
CA ASP A 4 -11.73 -5.59 -12.48
C ASP A 4 -12.42 -5.84 -11.15
N THR A 5 -11.70 -5.77 -10.09
CA THR A 5 -12.25 -5.95 -8.75
C THR A 5 -11.76 -4.84 -7.84
N GLY A 6 -12.53 -3.92 -7.58
CA GLY A 6 -12.60 -2.86 -6.58
C GLY A 6 -11.46 -2.57 -5.58
N SER A 7 -10.36 -3.24 -5.61
CA SER A 7 -9.21 -2.97 -4.77
C SER A 7 -8.10 -2.27 -5.55
N CYS A 8 -7.18 -1.70 -4.87
CA CYS A 8 -6.13 -0.76 -5.25
C CYS A 8 -5.55 -0.80 -6.65
N TRP A 9 -5.49 -1.95 -7.28
CA TRP A 9 -4.90 -2.09 -8.62
C TRP A 9 -5.93 -2.22 -9.72
N THR A 10 -7.12 -2.68 -9.42
CA THR A 10 -7.99 -3.32 -10.37
C THR A 10 -8.97 -2.42 -11.07
N ARG A 11 -9.35 -1.32 -10.46
CA ARG A 11 -10.27 -0.39 -11.11
C ARG A 11 -9.63 0.32 -12.29
N THR A 12 -8.30 0.36 -12.35
CA THR A 12 -7.55 1.16 -13.32
C THR A 12 -7.30 0.45 -14.63
N PHE A 13 -7.11 -0.87 -14.61
CA PHE A 13 -6.52 -1.58 -15.74
C PHE A 13 -7.47 -2.53 -16.46
N ARG A 14 -8.74 -2.17 -16.52
CA ARG A 14 -9.82 -3.00 -17.07
C ARG A 14 -9.56 -3.61 -18.46
N ASN A 15 -8.76 -3.00 -19.29
CA ASN A 15 -8.66 -3.35 -20.70
C ASN A 15 -7.23 -3.38 -21.27
N LEU A 16 -6.21 -3.19 -20.47
CA LEU A 16 -4.84 -3.34 -20.94
C LEU A 16 -4.37 -4.76 -20.59
N ARG A 17 -4.07 -5.54 -21.60
CA ARG A 17 -3.18 -6.70 -21.40
C ARG A 17 -1.94 -6.13 -20.73
N CYS A 18 -1.60 -6.62 -19.55
CA CYS A 18 -0.33 -6.30 -18.92
C CYS A 18 0.75 -6.54 -19.97
N PHE A 19 1.45 -5.50 -20.35
CA PHE A 19 2.84 -5.72 -20.74
C PHE A 19 3.43 -6.40 -19.52
N ASP A 20 4.00 -7.55 -19.72
CA ASP A 20 4.63 -8.22 -18.61
C ASP A 20 5.75 -7.29 -18.17
N ILE A 21 5.65 -6.75 -16.97
CA ILE A 21 6.72 -5.86 -16.45
C ILE A 21 8.02 -6.68 -16.39
N ALA A 22 7.94 -8.00 -16.24
CA ALA A 22 9.07 -8.89 -16.33
C ALA A 22 9.78 -8.82 -17.69
N ASP A 23 9.08 -8.48 -18.78
CA ASP A 23 9.72 -8.23 -20.09
C ASP A 23 10.55 -6.92 -20.11
N ILE A 24 10.27 -6.00 -19.18
CA ILE A 24 10.97 -4.72 -19.05
C ILE A 24 12.03 -4.80 -17.96
N ASP A 25 11.74 -5.49 -16.87
CA ASP A 25 12.62 -5.63 -15.71
C ASP A 25 12.36 -7.00 -15.03
N ASP A 26 13.23 -7.95 -15.27
CA ASP A 26 13.19 -9.32 -14.72
C ASP A 26 13.37 -9.41 -13.21
N THR A 27 13.73 -8.28 -12.57
CA THR A 27 13.87 -8.18 -11.11
C THR A 27 12.59 -7.77 -10.40
N VAL A 28 11.53 -7.46 -11.15
CA VAL A 28 10.25 -6.98 -10.62
C VAL A 28 9.13 -7.90 -11.06
N GLU A 29 8.49 -8.54 -10.10
CA GLU A 29 7.25 -9.28 -10.30
C GLU A 29 6.06 -8.42 -9.86
N VAL A 30 5.06 -8.31 -10.73
CA VAL A 30 3.81 -7.61 -10.42
C VAL A 30 2.67 -8.60 -10.46
N VAL A 31 2.02 -8.78 -9.32
CA VAL A 31 0.88 -9.68 -9.16
C VAL A 31 -0.35 -8.86 -8.84
N HIS A 32 -1.44 -9.19 -9.51
CA HIS A 32 -2.72 -8.54 -9.25
C HIS A 32 -3.34 -9.11 -7.97
N VAL A 33 -3.88 -8.24 -7.10
CA VAL A 33 -4.47 -8.65 -5.81
C VAL A 33 -5.53 -9.75 -5.98
N ALA A 34 -6.40 -9.65 -6.99
CA ALA A 34 -7.44 -10.64 -7.23
C ALA A 34 -6.90 -11.97 -7.78
N ASP A 35 -5.77 -11.96 -8.47
CA ASP A 35 -5.13 -13.17 -8.96
C ASP A 35 -4.35 -13.88 -7.84
N HIS A 36 -3.83 -13.10 -6.88
CA HIS A 36 -3.17 -13.62 -5.69
C HIS A 36 -4.18 -14.18 -4.67
N ASP A 37 -5.16 -13.37 -4.29
CA ASP A 37 -6.21 -13.76 -3.35
C ASP A 37 -7.52 -13.02 -3.67
N PRO A 38 -8.49 -13.68 -4.33
CA PRO A 38 -9.77 -13.05 -4.68
C PRO A 38 -10.57 -12.56 -3.46
N THR A 39 -10.31 -13.09 -2.27
CA THR A 39 -11.04 -12.67 -1.06
C THR A 39 -10.69 -11.25 -0.63
N LEU A 40 -9.51 -10.77 -0.99
CA LEU A 40 -9.06 -9.41 -0.68
C LEU A 40 -9.81 -8.33 -1.49
N THR A 41 -10.49 -8.73 -2.55
CA THR A 41 -11.25 -7.82 -3.42
C THR A 41 -12.72 -7.67 -3.01
N GLN A 42 -13.13 -8.29 -1.92
CA GLN A 42 -14.47 -8.18 -1.41
C GLN A 42 -14.76 -6.75 -0.92
N ARG A 43 -16.02 -6.28 -1.15
CA ARG A 43 -16.44 -4.89 -0.93
C ARG A 43 -16.18 -4.34 0.49
N ARG A 44 -16.02 -5.22 1.48
CA ARG A 44 -15.85 -4.84 2.89
C ARG A 44 -14.44 -5.12 3.43
N THR A 45 -13.52 -5.54 2.59
CA THR A 45 -12.13 -5.74 3.01
C THR A 45 -11.48 -4.37 3.22
N PRO A 46 -11.04 -4.04 4.45
CA PRO A 46 -10.36 -2.78 4.68
C PRO A 46 -8.95 -2.80 4.07
N ASP A 47 -8.46 -1.67 3.61
CA ASP A 47 -7.19 -1.57 2.90
C ASP A 47 -6.00 -1.95 3.79
N TRP A 48 -6.02 -1.60 5.07
CA TRP A 48 -4.98 -2.01 6.00
C TRP A 48 -4.86 -3.54 6.13
N TYR A 49 -5.95 -4.29 5.91
CA TYR A 49 -5.89 -5.75 5.91
C TYR A 49 -5.18 -6.27 4.65
N ILE A 50 -5.37 -5.61 3.51
CA ILE A 50 -4.62 -5.91 2.28
C ILE A 50 -3.11 -5.68 2.52
N TYR A 51 -2.74 -4.63 3.26
CA TYR A 51 -1.33 -4.39 3.62
C TYR A 51 -0.73 -5.52 4.46
N LEU A 52 -1.47 -6.00 5.45
CA LEU A 52 -1.04 -7.12 6.27
C LEU A 52 -0.85 -8.39 5.44
N ARG A 53 -1.81 -8.70 4.56
CA ARG A 53 -1.74 -9.85 3.67
C ARG A 53 -0.55 -9.75 2.73
N ALA A 54 -0.37 -8.62 2.07
CA ALA A 54 0.77 -8.41 1.18
C ALA A 54 2.10 -8.59 1.91
N ALA A 55 2.26 -8.01 3.09
CA ALA A 55 3.50 -8.16 3.87
C ALA A 55 3.72 -9.59 4.37
N ARG A 56 2.65 -10.31 4.79
CA ARG A 56 2.71 -11.71 5.18
C ARG A 56 3.16 -12.60 4.03
N ASP A 57 2.61 -12.36 2.86
CA ASP A 57 2.83 -13.17 1.68
C ASP A 57 4.15 -12.80 0.95
N GLY A 58 4.95 -11.92 1.54
CA GLY A 58 6.32 -11.60 1.10
C GLY A 58 6.43 -10.48 0.06
N PHE A 59 5.34 -9.79 -0.25
CA PHE A 59 5.39 -8.64 -1.16
C PHE A 59 6.15 -7.47 -0.51
N ASN A 60 6.99 -6.82 -1.30
CA ASN A 60 7.78 -5.67 -0.86
C ASN A 60 7.03 -4.34 -1.02
N ALA A 61 6.10 -4.29 -1.96
CA ALA A 61 5.34 -3.10 -2.27
C ALA A 61 3.90 -3.41 -2.68
N LEU A 62 3.01 -2.46 -2.41
CA LEU A 62 1.65 -2.42 -2.91
C LEU A 62 1.48 -1.12 -3.70
N VAL A 63 1.01 -1.21 -4.93
CA VAL A 63 0.68 -0.02 -5.75
C VAL A 63 -0.82 0.22 -5.71
N THR A 64 -1.24 1.47 -5.50
CA THR A 64 -2.65 1.85 -5.43
C THR A 64 -2.91 3.15 -6.21
N ARG A 65 -4.11 3.23 -6.79
CA ARG A 65 -4.64 4.49 -7.36
C ARG A 65 -5.19 5.43 -6.29
N ASP A 66 -5.62 4.87 -5.18
CA ASP A 66 -6.33 5.63 -4.17
C ASP A 66 -5.36 6.23 -3.15
N ALA A 67 -4.98 7.47 -3.38
CA ALA A 67 -4.20 8.21 -2.41
C ALA A 67 -4.98 8.48 -1.09
N ASN A 68 -6.31 8.33 -1.09
CA ASN A 68 -7.13 8.51 0.11
C ASN A 68 -7.00 7.34 1.08
N GLN A 69 -6.55 6.17 0.61
CA GLN A 69 -6.22 5.03 1.48
C GLN A 69 -5.23 5.38 2.58
N MET A 70 -4.44 6.43 2.39
CA MET A 70 -3.48 6.89 3.38
C MET A 70 -4.07 7.92 4.34
N GLY A 71 -5.38 8.06 4.36
CA GLY A 71 -6.11 8.99 5.21
C GLY A 71 -6.61 8.41 6.52
N LEU A 72 -6.59 7.08 6.70
CA LEU A 72 -7.11 6.42 7.88
C LEU A 72 -6.02 6.10 8.90
N PRO A 73 -6.28 6.33 10.21
CA PRO A 73 -5.32 6.01 11.27
C PRO A 73 -4.89 4.55 11.30
N GLU A 74 -5.82 3.62 11.02
CA GLU A 74 -5.58 2.18 11.01
C GLU A 74 -4.54 1.79 9.95
N GLU A 75 -4.65 2.37 8.77
CA GLU A 75 -3.71 2.13 7.65
C GLU A 75 -2.30 2.57 8.03
N MET A 76 -2.19 3.80 8.55
CA MET A 76 -0.91 4.34 8.97
C MET A 76 -0.33 3.58 10.16
N TRP A 77 -1.18 3.16 11.09
CA TRP A 77 -0.75 2.37 12.23
C TRP A 77 -0.18 1.01 11.79
N VAL A 78 -0.88 0.29 10.90
CA VAL A 78 -0.41 -0.99 10.34
C VAL A 78 0.91 -0.80 9.62
N LEU A 79 1.02 0.19 8.73
CA LEU A 79 2.26 0.45 8.00
C LEU A 79 3.45 0.80 8.91
N THR A 80 3.22 1.31 10.13
CA THR A 80 4.33 1.49 11.09
C THR A 80 4.82 0.18 11.69
N ARG A 81 4.17 -0.95 11.47
CA ARG A 81 4.41 -2.25 12.11
C ARG A 81 4.89 -3.34 11.17
N ILE A 82 4.75 -3.13 9.87
CA ILE A 82 5.09 -4.11 8.84
C ILE A 82 6.19 -3.56 7.92
N ARG A 83 6.74 -4.44 7.08
CA ARG A 83 7.65 -4.06 5.99
C ARG A 83 6.87 -4.08 4.68
N LEU A 84 6.32 -2.95 4.31
CA LEU A 84 5.62 -2.79 3.05
C LEU A 84 5.76 -1.34 2.57
N THR A 85 6.10 -1.16 1.32
CA THR A 85 6.02 0.15 0.68
C THR A 85 4.67 0.30 -0.01
N VAL A 86 3.92 1.36 0.31
CA VAL A 86 2.72 1.71 -0.44
C VAL A 86 3.08 2.77 -1.47
N ILE A 87 2.84 2.45 -2.73
CA ILE A 87 3.09 3.32 -3.87
C ILE A 87 1.74 3.82 -4.37
N ALA A 88 1.47 5.10 -4.22
CA ALA A 88 0.20 5.69 -4.66
C ALA A 88 0.42 6.78 -5.71
N PHE A 89 -0.52 6.91 -6.62
CA PHE A 89 -0.52 8.02 -7.56
C PHE A 89 -1.06 9.28 -6.89
N ARG A 90 -0.29 10.36 -6.92
CA ARG A 90 -0.68 11.63 -6.28
C ARG A 90 -1.94 12.23 -6.86
N GLN A 91 -2.15 11.99 -8.14
CA GLN A 91 -3.33 12.39 -8.89
C GLN A 91 -3.76 11.19 -9.72
N ALA A 92 -4.88 10.60 -9.37
CA ALA A 92 -5.46 9.56 -10.20
C ALA A 92 -5.77 10.14 -11.58
N VAL A 93 -5.31 9.47 -12.61
CA VAL A 93 -5.62 9.77 -13.98
C VAL A 93 -6.60 8.70 -14.44
N GLU A 94 -7.64 9.08 -15.18
CA GLU A 94 -8.61 8.10 -15.68
C GLU A 94 -8.03 7.22 -16.80
N ASP A 95 -6.90 7.62 -17.38
CA ASP A 95 -6.22 6.89 -18.45
C ASP A 95 -5.21 5.88 -17.89
N PRO A 96 -5.47 4.58 -18.00
CA PRO A 96 -4.58 3.54 -17.54
C PRO A 96 -3.19 3.57 -18.17
N ILE A 97 -3.08 4.02 -19.43
CA ILE A 97 -1.78 4.10 -20.13
C ILE A 97 -0.89 5.13 -19.44
N VAL A 98 -1.46 6.27 -19.05
CA VAL A 98 -0.73 7.32 -18.35
C VAL A 98 -0.26 6.85 -16.99
N GLU A 99 -1.07 6.09 -16.26
CA GLU A 99 -0.70 5.53 -14.95
C GLU A 99 0.41 4.50 -15.07
N TRP A 100 0.30 3.58 -16.03
CA TRP A 100 1.38 2.63 -16.31
C TRP A 100 2.66 3.34 -16.71
N GLY A 101 2.57 4.33 -17.62
CA GLY A 101 3.70 5.15 -18.00
C GLY A 101 4.34 5.86 -16.81
N GLN A 102 3.52 6.33 -15.88
CA GLN A 102 3.98 6.94 -14.64
C GLN A 102 4.69 5.94 -13.73
N LEU A 103 4.12 4.74 -13.52
CA LEU A 103 4.76 3.70 -12.74
C LEU A 103 6.10 3.28 -13.34
N LEU A 104 6.14 3.03 -14.64
CA LEU A 104 7.35 2.65 -15.36
C LEU A 104 8.43 3.73 -15.30
N ALA A 105 8.06 5.01 -15.41
CA ALA A 105 9.00 6.12 -15.31
C ALA A 105 9.69 6.20 -13.94
N TYR A 106 9.00 5.78 -12.89
CA TYR A 106 9.54 5.76 -11.53
C TYR A 106 10.14 4.42 -11.10
N LEU A 107 9.94 3.35 -11.88
CA LEU A 107 10.40 2.01 -11.55
C LEU A 107 11.90 1.94 -11.18
N PRO A 108 12.82 2.58 -11.92
CA PRO A 108 14.24 2.60 -11.54
C PRO A 108 14.49 3.23 -10.16
N ALA A 109 13.74 4.29 -9.83
CA ALA A 109 13.85 4.97 -8.54
C ALA A 109 13.23 4.13 -7.41
N ILE A 110 12.14 3.43 -7.67
CA ILE A 110 11.50 2.51 -6.74
C ILE A 110 12.44 1.35 -6.45
N ARG A 111 13.03 0.73 -7.48
CA ARG A 111 13.96 -0.39 -7.36
C ARG A 111 15.25 -0.02 -6.65
N GLY A 112 15.80 1.17 -6.92
CA GLY A 112 17.03 1.65 -6.30
C GLY A 112 16.88 1.96 -4.80
N ARG A 113 15.67 1.90 -4.28
CA ARG A 113 15.39 2.08 -2.86
C ARG A 113 15.26 0.72 -2.20
N ASP A 114 15.79 0.62 -1.01
CA ASP A 114 15.65 -0.57 -0.21
C ASP A 114 14.22 -0.63 0.37
N VAL A 115 13.25 -0.87 -0.50
CA VAL A 115 11.82 -1.00 -0.14
C VAL A 115 11.57 -2.11 0.87
N ALA A 116 12.52 -3.06 1.00
CA ALA A 116 12.43 -4.15 1.95
C ALA A 116 12.88 -3.77 3.37
N LYS A 117 13.62 -2.68 3.55
CA LYS A 117 14.16 -2.30 4.87
C LYS A 117 13.20 -1.49 5.73
N HIS A 118 12.40 -0.65 5.10
CA HIS A 118 11.53 0.28 5.82
C HIS A 118 10.16 0.34 5.17
N SER A 119 9.14 0.45 6.01
CA SER A 119 7.81 0.85 5.52
C SER A 119 7.85 2.28 5.00
N GLN A 120 7.38 2.47 3.79
CA GLN A 120 7.39 3.78 3.12
C GLN A 120 6.05 4.02 2.43
N ILE A 121 5.74 5.29 2.24
CA ILE A 121 4.68 5.73 1.35
C ILE A 121 5.35 6.55 0.25
N MET A 122 5.19 6.11 -0.98
CA MET A 122 5.68 6.78 -2.16
C MET A 122 4.50 7.37 -2.92
N LEU A 123 4.43 8.69 -2.99
CA LEU A 123 3.44 9.37 -3.82
C LEU A 123 4.07 9.71 -5.16
N LEU A 124 3.66 8.98 -6.20
CA LEU A 124 4.15 9.23 -7.55
C LEU A 124 3.45 10.49 -8.11
N PRO A 125 4.17 11.58 -8.33
CA PRO A 125 3.63 12.72 -9.05
C PRO A 125 3.47 12.36 -10.51
N ARG A 126 2.73 13.16 -11.27
CA ARG A 126 2.86 13.13 -12.73
C ARG A 126 4.34 13.32 -13.07
N PRO A 127 4.85 12.71 -14.15
CA PRO A 127 6.28 12.72 -14.48
C PRO A 127 6.78 14.13 -14.83
N GLU A 128 6.70 15.00 -13.87
CA GLU A 128 7.39 16.28 -13.80
C GLU A 128 8.53 16.11 -12.80
N LEU A 129 9.52 15.86 -13.31
CA LEU A 129 10.96 15.77 -13.06
C LEU A 129 11.57 15.91 -11.66
N THR A 130 11.03 16.25 -10.51
CA THR A 130 11.99 16.56 -9.41
C THR A 130 11.58 16.40 -7.96
N THR A 131 10.49 15.81 -7.57
CA THR A 131 10.17 15.84 -6.13
C THR A 131 10.21 14.48 -5.45
N LYS A 132 10.97 14.42 -4.37
CA LYS A 132 10.91 13.31 -3.40
C LYS A 132 9.54 13.34 -2.71
N ASN A 133 8.61 12.51 -3.17
CA ASN A 133 7.28 12.39 -2.58
C ASN A 133 7.19 11.19 -1.64
N GLU A 134 8.10 11.15 -0.68
CA GLU A 134 8.08 10.12 0.34
C GLU A 134 7.56 10.67 1.66
N LYS A 135 6.72 9.89 2.32
CA LYS A 135 6.26 10.20 3.65
C LYS A 135 6.35 8.96 4.53
N ALA A 136 6.99 9.09 5.67
CA ALA A 136 6.99 8.00 6.63
C ALA A 136 5.56 7.79 7.17
N PRO A 137 5.07 6.54 7.30
CA PRO A 137 3.74 6.26 7.84
C PRO A 137 3.49 6.91 9.20
N ALA A 138 4.50 6.96 10.06
CA ALA A 138 4.40 7.63 11.36
C ALA A 138 4.15 9.13 11.24
N ALA A 139 4.74 9.80 10.26
CA ALA A 139 4.50 11.22 10.00
C ALA A 139 3.11 11.46 9.41
N ALA A 140 2.64 10.56 8.54
CA ALA A 140 1.28 10.59 8.02
C ALA A 140 0.24 10.41 9.13
N LEU A 141 0.44 9.43 10.02
CA LEU A 141 -0.42 9.24 11.18
C LEU A 141 -0.46 10.49 12.09
N GLY A 142 0.67 11.17 12.24
CA GLY A 142 0.73 12.44 12.98
C GLY A 142 -0.08 13.54 12.31
N GLN A 143 -0.13 13.60 10.99
CA GLN A 143 -0.99 14.57 10.29
C GLN A 143 -2.47 14.23 10.48
N ILE A 144 -2.84 12.96 10.27
CA ILE A 144 -4.23 12.49 10.46
C ILE A 144 -4.72 12.81 11.90
N ALA A 145 -3.90 12.57 12.91
CA ALA A 145 -4.25 12.90 14.29
C ALA A 145 -4.57 14.40 14.47
N ARG A 146 -3.77 15.27 13.84
CA ARG A 146 -4.05 16.73 13.86
C ARG A 146 -5.37 17.06 13.16
N ASP A 147 -5.61 16.45 12.00
CA ASP A 147 -6.81 16.71 11.21
C ASP A 147 -8.09 16.22 11.94
N LEU A 148 -7.96 15.15 12.73
CA LEU A 148 -9.01 14.62 13.60
C LEU A 148 -9.13 15.38 14.96
N GLY A 149 -8.27 16.33 15.24
CA GLY A 149 -8.27 17.08 16.50
C GLY A 149 -7.88 16.25 17.73
N CYS A 150 -7.12 15.16 17.55
CA CYS A 150 -6.70 14.28 18.64
C CYS A 150 -5.16 14.16 18.72
N SER A 151 -4.66 13.62 19.81
CA SER A 151 -3.23 13.33 19.94
C SER A 151 -2.83 12.11 19.10
N VAL A 152 -1.56 12.03 18.71
CA VAL A 152 -1.01 10.85 18.00
C VAL A 152 -1.17 9.58 18.83
N ALA A 153 -1.10 9.69 20.16
CA ALA A 153 -1.28 8.54 21.04
C ALA A 153 -2.74 8.04 21.02
N GLU A 154 -3.71 8.92 20.95
CA GLU A 154 -5.14 8.57 20.82
C GLU A 154 -5.43 7.95 19.46
N ALA A 155 -4.94 8.57 18.37
CA ALA A 155 -5.07 8.00 17.03
C ALA A 155 -4.48 6.59 16.94
N ARG A 156 -3.29 6.38 17.54
CA ARG A 156 -2.67 5.04 17.60
C ARG A 156 -3.50 4.03 18.39
N ARG A 157 -4.05 4.43 19.54
CA ARG A 157 -4.88 3.52 20.35
C ARG A 157 -6.16 3.15 19.64
N GLY A 158 -6.85 4.12 19.04
CA GLY A 158 -8.06 3.87 18.25
C GLY A 158 -7.79 2.94 17.07
N ALA A 159 -6.76 3.23 16.27
CA ALA A 159 -6.35 2.40 15.16
C ALA A 159 -5.97 0.98 15.59
N ALA A 160 -5.20 0.84 16.68
CA ALA A 160 -4.82 -0.47 17.22
C ALA A 160 -6.05 -1.28 17.66
N ALA A 161 -7.02 -0.63 18.33
CA ALA A 161 -8.26 -1.28 18.74
C ALA A 161 -9.07 -1.76 17.52
N ALA A 162 -9.29 -0.90 16.55
CA ALA A 162 -10.04 -1.25 15.33
C ALA A 162 -9.40 -2.40 14.55
N VAL A 163 -8.06 -2.40 14.42
CA VAL A 163 -7.32 -3.49 13.77
C VAL A 163 -7.44 -4.79 14.58
N THR A 164 -7.30 -4.71 15.90
CA THR A 164 -7.39 -5.88 16.78
C THR A 164 -8.79 -6.49 16.76
N ASP A 165 -9.83 -5.67 16.82
CA ASP A 165 -11.23 -6.11 16.76
C ASP A 165 -11.52 -6.83 15.43
N TYR A 166 -11.05 -6.27 14.32
CA TYR A 166 -11.24 -6.90 13.01
C TYR A 166 -10.50 -8.25 12.90
N LEU A 167 -9.23 -8.28 13.32
CA LEU A 167 -8.42 -9.50 13.27
C LEU A 167 -8.94 -10.56 14.23
N GLY A 168 -9.50 -10.18 15.38
CA GLY A 168 -10.06 -11.11 16.38
C GLY A 168 -11.22 -11.97 15.86
N THR A 169 -11.83 -11.58 14.74
CA THR A 169 -12.86 -12.38 14.05
C THR A 169 -12.29 -13.37 13.03
N ARG A 170 -10.95 -13.50 12.91
CA ARG A 170 -10.25 -14.29 11.90
C ARG A 170 -9.30 -15.29 12.54
N ASP A 171 -9.14 -16.44 11.92
CA ASP A 171 -8.27 -17.53 12.40
C ASP A 171 -6.77 -17.19 12.34
N GLU A 172 -6.39 -16.13 11.61
CA GLU A 172 -5.01 -15.74 11.34
C GLU A 172 -4.46 -14.66 12.30
N VAL A 173 -5.18 -14.34 13.36
CA VAL A 173 -4.85 -13.23 14.28
C VAL A 173 -3.44 -13.29 14.86
N ASP A 174 -2.96 -14.48 15.22
CA ASP A 174 -1.63 -14.65 15.82
C ASP A 174 -0.50 -14.39 14.82
N GLU A 175 -0.71 -14.73 13.56
CA GLU A 175 0.26 -14.50 12.49
C GLU A 175 0.43 -12.99 12.23
N TYR A 176 -0.67 -12.25 12.13
CA TYR A 176 -0.62 -10.81 11.97
C TYR A 176 -0.06 -10.07 13.18
N HIS A 177 -0.33 -10.55 14.38
CA HIS A 177 0.29 -10.01 15.60
C HIS A 177 1.82 -10.18 15.59
N LYS A 178 2.34 -11.31 15.13
CA LYS A 178 3.78 -11.53 14.96
C LYS A 178 4.36 -10.57 13.93
N LEU A 179 3.70 -10.40 12.78
CA LEU A 179 4.10 -9.47 11.72
C LEU A 179 4.17 -8.01 12.22
N MET A 180 3.16 -7.55 12.94
CA MET A 180 3.07 -6.18 13.46
C MET A 180 4.06 -5.88 14.61
N ARG A 181 4.72 -6.87 15.20
CA ARG A 181 5.78 -6.68 16.20
C ARG A 181 7.12 -6.32 15.57
N TRP A 182 7.24 -6.49 14.26
CA TRP A 182 8.47 -6.09 13.56
C TRP A 182 8.79 -4.62 13.83
N ARG A 183 10.04 -4.34 14.15
CA ARG A 183 10.56 -2.97 14.31
C ARG A 183 11.70 -2.78 13.32
N PRO A 184 11.77 -1.62 12.63
CA PRO A 184 12.93 -1.31 11.79
C PRO A 184 14.21 -1.43 12.62
N GLN A 185 15.22 -2.09 12.07
CA GLN A 185 16.57 -2.01 12.62
C GLN A 185 17.08 -0.58 12.38
N LYS A 186 17.58 0.03 13.42
CA LYS A 186 18.17 1.38 13.33
C LYS A 186 19.45 1.36 12.53
#